data_06828009dd027623e74709552c4a886e
#
_entry.id   06828009dd027623e74709552c4a886e
#
_cell.length_a   1.000
_cell.length_b   1.000
_cell.length_c   1.000
_cell.angle_alpha   90.00
_cell.angle_beta   90.00
_cell.angle_gamma   90.00
#
_symmetry.space_group_name_H-M   'P 1'
#
loop_
_entity.id
_entity.type
_entity.pdbx_description
1 polymer ?
#
loop_
_entity_poly.entity_id
_entity_poly.type
_entity_poly.pdbx_seq_one_letter_code
_entity_poly.pdbx_strand_id
1 'polypeptide(L)'
;EKDIYISASQIRRFEIKRGDKVTGKVRKPKDNEKYYGLLQVDFVNDHNAEEVKKRPHFQALTPLYPEERILLETQSTNYSTRIMDLVTPIGLGQRGLIVAPPKAGKTSLLKEIANAIASNKPEANLFILLVGERPEEVTDIERSVESAEVVHSTFDEPPEHHVKVAELLLERAKRLVEIGEDVIILMDSITRLARAYNLVIPPSGRTLSGGLDPASLHKPKAFFGAARNIEAGGSLTILATALVETGSRMDDMIYEEFKGTGNMELHLDRKLSERRIFPAIDIGRSSTRKEELLITKAELDSLWQLRNLFTDSTDFTERFIRKLKRSKNNEEFFKQLQKAAEESTKTGRPII
;
A
#
# COMPACT_ATOMS: atom_id res chain seq x y z
N GLU A 1 4.52 14.39 -27.21
CA GLU A 1 5.42 15.43 -27.77
C GLU A 1 6.79 15.51 -27.07
N LYS A 2 7.00 14.82 -25.96
CA LYS A 2 8.25 14.86 -25.20
C LYS A 2 8.99 13.51 -25.17
N ASP A 3 8.63 12.57 -26.03
CA ASP A 3 9.27 11.27 -26.08
C ASP A 3 10.72 11.39 -26.55
N ILE A 4 11.61 10.67 -25.88
CA ILE A 4 13.03 10.64 -26.20
C ILE A 4 13.38 9.23 -26.68
N TYR A 5 13.93 9.15 -27.88
CA TYR A 5 14.38 7.89 -28.45
C TYR A 5 15.69 7.42 -27.80
N ILE A 6 15.70 6.19 -27.31
CA ILE A 6 16.88 5.50 -26.81
C ILE A 6 17.25 4.40 -27.82
N SER A 7 18.50 4.37 -28.27
CA SER A 7 18.95 3.35 -29.21
C SER A 7 19.00 1.96 -28.58
N ALA A 8 18.74 0.92 -29.40
CA ALA A 8 18.84 -0.46 -28.95
C ALA A 8 20.24 -0.84 -28.44
N SER A 9 21.30 -0.17 -28.94
CA SER A 9 22.68 -0.34 -28.46
C SER A 9 22.87 0.20 -27.05
N GLN A 10 22.29 1.38 -26.74
CA GLN A 10 22.32 1.95 -25.37
C GLN A 10 21.50 1.12 -24.40
N ILE A 11 20.29 0.66 -24.80
CA ILE A 11 19.47 -0.22 -23.99
C ILE A 11 20.23 -1.49 -23.61
N ARG A 12 20.88 -2.12 -24.58
CA ARG A 12 21.70 -3.34 -24.33
C ARG A 12 22.94 -3.05 -23.51
N ARG A 13 23.65 -1.96 -23.82
CA ARG A 13 24.90 -1.61 -23.12
C ARG A 13 24.70 -1.40 -21.62
N PHE A 14 23.62 -0.68 -21.22
CA PHE A 14 23.33 -0.32 -19.85
C PHE A 14 22.26 -1.21 -19.20
N GLU A 15 21.81 -2.28 -19.90
CA GLU A 15 20.75 -3.19 -19.45
C GLU A 15 19.49 -2.45 -18.98
N ILE A 16 19.13 -1.37 -19.70
CA ILE A 16 17.95 -0.57 -19.41
C ILE A 16 16.70 -1.41 -19.58
N LYS A 17 15.84 -1.41 -18.57
CA LYS A 17 14.59 -2.16 -18.53
C LYS A 17 13.39 -1.20 -18.47
N ARG A 18 12.20 -1.72 -18.80
CA ARG A 18 10.96 -0.97 -18.58
C ARG A 18 10.83 -0.59 -17.10
N GLY A 19 10.48 0.68 -16.85
CA GLY A 19 10.39 1.24 -15.50
C GLY A 19 11.66 1.95 -15.01
N ASP A 20 12.78 1.84 -15.70
CA ASP A 20 13.97 2.60 -15.35
C ASP A 20 13.80 4.09 -15.64
N LYS A 21 14.22 4.94 -14.71
CA LYS A 21 14.43 6.36 -14.91
C LYS A 21 15.82 6.58 -15.52
N VAL A 22 15.88 7.17 -16.72
CA VAL A 22 17.14 7.40 -17.41
C VAL A 22 17.43 8.89 -17.46
N THR A 23 18.58 9.30 -16.99
CA THR A 23 19.08 10.67 -17.05
C THR A 23 20.29 10.74 -17.97
N GLY A 24 20.31 11.75 -18.86
CA GLY A 24 21.39 11.88 -19.79
C GLY A 24 21.25 13.06 -20.74
N LYS A 25 22.19 13.19 -21.67
CA LYS A 25 22.22 14.25 -22.66
C LYS A 25 21.39 13.89 -23.88
N VAL A 26 20.56 14.81 -24.35
CA VAL A 26 19.71 14.64 -25.54
C VAL A 26 20.12 15.57 -26.67
N ARG A 27 19.86 15.18 -27.92
CA ARG A 27 19.99 16.02 -29.11
C ARG A 27 18.64 16.28 -29.75
N LYS A 28 18.55 17.38 -30.49
CA LYS A 28 17.37 17.68 -31.29
C LYS A 28 17.17 16.62 -32.39
N PRO A 29 15.90 16.40 -32.83
CA PRO A 29 15.61 15.55 -33.97
C PRO A 29 16.33 16.08 -35.22
N LYS A 30 16.79 15.20 -36.12
CA LYS A 30 17.21 15.53 -37.48
C LYS A 30 15.98 15.61 -38.39
N ASP A 31 16.16 16.10 -39.61
CA ASP A 31 15.09 16.40 -40.57
C ASP A 31 14.09 15.25 -40.81
N ASN A 32 14.50 14.00 -40.64
CA ASN A 32 13.67 12.79 -40.79
C ASN A 32 13.33 12.08 -39.47
N GLU A 33 13.61 12.67 -38.30
CA GLU A 33 13.36 12.10 -36.99
C GLU A 33 12.22 12.83 -36.30
N LYS A 34 11.31 12.07 -35.67
CA LYS A 34 10.16 12.60 -34.92
C LYS A 34 10.51 13.00 -33.49
N TYR A 35 11.47 12.30 -32.88
CA TYR A 35 11.76 12.39 -31.44
C TYR A 35 13.17 12.90 -31.19
N TYR A 36 13.37 13.51 -30.01
CA TYR A 36 14.71 13.77 -29.49
C TYR A 36 15.47 12.46 -29.32
N GLY A 37 16.76 12.44 -29.55
CA GLY A 37 17.60 11.25 -29.38
C GLY A 37 18.46 11.37 -28.15
N LEU A 38 18.51 10.32 -27.30
CA LEU A 38 19.45 10.25 -26.19
C LEU A 38 20.86 10.04 -26.73
N LEU A 39 21.78 10.98 -26.44
CA LEU A 39 23.17 10.91 -26.85
C LEU A 39 24.02 10.09 -25.90
N GLN A 40 23.84 10.33 -24.59
CA GLN A 40 24.61 9.75 -23.53
C GLN A 40 23.71 9.40 -22.36
N VAL A 41 23.90 8.23 -21.75
CA VAL A 41 23.28 7.81 -20.50
C VAL A 41 24.26 8.13 -19.37
N ASP A 42 23.89 9.01 -18.47
CA ASP A 42 24.71 9.39 -17.31
C ASP A 42 24.29 8.58 -16.08
N PHE A 43 22.96 8.54 -15.79
CA PHE A 43 22.40 7.83 -14.64
C PHE A 43 21.20 6.96 -15.04
N VAL A 44 21.03 5.85 -14.30
CA VAL A 44 19.85 5.01 -14.32
C VAL A 44 19.33 4.90 -12.88
N ASN A 45 18.09 5.29 -12.65
CA ASN A 45 17.47 5.37 -11.31
C ASN A 45 18.32 6.18 -10.31
N ASP A 46 18.88 7.31 -10.79
CA ASP A 46 19.74 8.24 -10.04
C ASP A 46 21.09 7.65 -9.57
N HIS A 47 21.44 6.42 -10.00
CA HIS A 47 22.73 5.77 -9.78
C HIS A 47 23.56 5.76 -11.07
N ASN A 48 24.88 5.60 -10.93
CA ASN A 48 25.78 5.48 -12.09
C ASN A 48 25.34 4.32 -12.99
N ALA A 49 25.17 4.60 -14.29
CA ALA A 49 24.63 3.63 -15.25
C ALA A 49 25.46 2.34 -15.37
N GLU A 50 26.79 2.40 -15.17
CA GLU A 50 27.66 1.21 -15.21
C GLU A 50 27.55 0.34 -13.95
N GLU A 51 27.18 0.94 -12.80
CA GLU A 51 26.99 0.20 -11.54
C GLU A 51 25.64 -0.53 -11.55
N VAL A 52 24.56 0.15 -12.00
CA VAL A 52 23.22 -0.41 -12.08
C VAL A 52 23.11 -1.61 -13.01
N LYS A 53 23.98 -1.71 -14.00
CA LYS A 53 24.05 -2.82 -14.93
C LYS A 53 24.22 -4.20 -14.26
N LYS A 54 24.84 -4.25 -13.09
CA LYS A 54 25.11 -5.50 -12.36
C LYS A 54 23.97 -5.91 -11.41
N ARG A 55 22.86 -5.16 -11.38
CA ARG A 55 21.75 -5.44 -10.47
C ARG A 55 21.09 -6.79 -10.76
N PRO A 56 20.69 -7.56 -9.74
CA PRO A 56 19.95 -8.78 -9.93
C PRO A 56 18.56 -8.49 -10.50
N HIS A 57 17.95 -9.47 -11.16
CA HIS A 57 16.56 -9.38 -11.56
C HIS A 57 15.64 -9.53 -10.35
N PHE A 58 14.55 -8.76 -10.29
CA PHE A 58 13.58 -8.82 -9.19
C PHE A 58 13.09 -10.24 -8.87
N GLN A 59 12.91 -11.07 -9.90
CA GLN A 59 12.46 -12.47 -9.73
C GLN A 59 13.53 -13.39 -9.11
N ALA A 60 14.81 -13.02 -9.18
CA ALA A 60 15.92 -13.78 -8.60
C ALA A 60 16.20 -13.39 -7.14
N LEU A 61 15.54 -12.35 -6.62
CA LEU A 61 15.71 -11.89 -5.25
C LEU A 61 14.95 -12.80 -4.27
N THR A 62 15.62 -13.19 -3.18
CA THR A 62 15.05 -14.06 -2.13
C THR A 62 14.07 -13.28 -1.27
N PRO A 63 12.77 -13.66 -1.23
CA PRO A 63 11.78 -12.98 -0.41
C PRO A 63 11.85 -13.42 1.05
N LEU A 64 11.72 -12.46 1.97
CA LEU A 64 11.60 -12.66 3.40
C LEU A 64 10.25 -12.15 3.92
N TYR A 65 9.92 -12.51 5.17
CA TYR A 65 8.84 -11.87 5.90
C TYR A 65 9.21 -10.41 6.23
N PRO A 66 8.22 -9.52 6.39
CA PRO A 66 8.44 -8.19 6.97
C PRO A 66 8.99 -8.31 8.40
N GLU A 67 10.16 -7.73 8.66
CA GLU A 67 10.83 -7.75 9.96
C GLU A 67 11.12 -6.34 10.47
N GLU A 68 11.29 -5.38 9.56
CA GLU A 68 11.49 -3.98 9.89
C GLU A 68 10.15 -3.25 9.88
N ARG A 69 9.75 -2.72 11.06
CA ARG A 69 8.47 -2.03 11.24
C ARG A 69 8.49 -0.63 10.62
N ILE A 70 7.45 -0.28 9.90
CA ILE A 70 7.12 1.08 9.46
C ILE A 70 6.25 1.71 10.55
N LEU A 71 6.79 2.62 11.34
CA LEU A 71 6.02 3.36 12.32
C LEU A 71 5.16 4.43 11.65
N LEU A 72 3.87 4.45 12.00
CA LEU A 72 2.92 5.43 11.49
C LEU A 72 2.54 6.49 12.53
N GLU A 73 2.85 6.27 13.80
CA GLU A 73 2.62 7.26 14.84
C GLU A 73 3.44 8.52 14.58
N THR A 74 2.78 9.68 14.51
CA THR A 74 3.42 11.01 14.36
C THR A 74 2.97 11.95 15.46
N GLN A 75 1.72 12.40 15.43
CA GLN A 75 1.14 13.29 16.41
C GLN A 75 0.17 12.56 17.35
N SER A 76 0.10 13.00 18.59
CA SER A 76 -0.81 12.42 19.61
C SER A 76 -2.28 12.42 19.19
N THR A 77 -2.67 13.36 18.33
CA THR A 77 -4.05 13.54 17.83
C THR A 77 -4.37 12.73 16.59
N ASN A 78 -3.38 12.16 15.92
CA ASN A 78 -3.62 11.27 14.77
C ASN A 78 -3.96 9.85 15.24
N TYR A 79 -5.23 9.64 15.57
CA TYR A 79 -5.67 8.35 16.14
C TYR A 79 -5.70 7.24 15.11
N SER A 80 -5.84 7.52 13.82
CA SER A 80 -5.85 6.51 12.76
C SER A 80 -4.52 5.77 12.68
N THR A 81 -3.43 6.51 12.53
CA THR A 81 -2.08 5.95 12.45
C THR A 81 -1.65 5.30 13.76
N ARG A 82 -2.02 5.88 14.90
CA ARG A 82 -1.79 5.28 16.22
C ARG A 82 -2.50 3.94 16.39
N ILE A 83 -3.77 3.83 15.98
CA ILE A 83 -4.53 2.58 16.02
C ILE A 83 -3.90 1.54 15.07
N MET A 84 -3.51 1.95 13.87
CA MET A 84 -2.87 1.05 12.92
C MET A 84 -1.58 0.44 13.50
N ASP A 85 -0.73 1.25 14.11
CA ASP A 85 0.48 0.75 14.77
C ASP A 85 0.19 -0.25 15.90
N LEU A 86 -0.94 -0.11 16.57
CA LEU A 86 -1.34 -1.01 17.64
C LEU A 86 -1.99 -2.31 17.13
N VAL A 87 -2.80 -2.23 16.09
CA VAL A 87 -3.71 -3.32 15.68
C VAL A 87 -3.24 -4.04 14.44
N THR A 88 -2.67 -3.29 13.50
CA THR A 88 -2.16 -3.78 12.22
C THR A 88 -0.77 -3.22 11.94
N PRO A 89 0.25 -3.59 12.74
CA PRO A 89 1.61 -3.12 12.48
C PRO A 89 2.03 -3.49 11.06
N ILE A 90 2.71 -2.55 10.39
CA ILE A 90 3.16 -2.67 9.01
C ILE A 90 4.67 -2.80 9.01
N GLY A 91 5.19 -3.74 8.21
CA GLY A 91 6.62 -3.88 7.99
C GLY A 91 7.00 -3.64 6.53
N LEU A 92 8.29 -3.38 6.30
CA LEU A 92 8.86 -3.31 4.95
C LEU A 92 8.65 -4.63 4.21
N GLY A 93 8.05 -4.56 3.03
CA GLY A 93 7.63 -5.74 2.28
C GLY A 93 6.21 -6.23 2.58
N GLN A 94 5.42 -5.49 3.37
CA GLN A 94 4.04 -5.83 3.72
C GLN A 94 3.14 -5.87 2.50
N ARG A 95 2.23 -6.85 2.48
CA ARG A 95 1.13 -7.01 1.52
C ARG A 95 -0.19 -6.79 2.24
N GLY A 96 -0.60 -5.51 2.36
CA GLY A 96 -1.75 -5.13 3.17
C GLY A 96 -3.00 -4.79 2.37
N LEU A 97 -4.15 -5.27 2.83
CA LEU A 97 -5.46 -4.85 2.34
C LEU A 97 -6.12 -3.88 3.33
N ILE A 98 -6.59 -2.75 2.82
CA ILE A 98 -7.46 -1.82 3.54
C ILE A 98 -8.88 -2.04 3.01
N VAL A 99 -9.65 -2.82 3.75
CA VAL A 99 -11.01 -3.23 3.37
C VAL A 99 -11.98 -2.14 3.77
N ALA A 100 -12.59 -1.50 2.80
CA ALA A 100 -13.38 -0.31 3.02
C ALA A 100 -14.76 -0.36 2.36
N PRO A 101 -15.86 -0.24 3.13
CA PRO A 101 -17.16 0.09 2.57
C PRO A 101 -17.19 1.54 2.08
N PRO A 102 -18.14 1.89 1.20
CA PRO A 102 -18.29 3.27 0.75
C PRO A 102 -18.49 4.26 1.91
N LYS A 103 -17.84 5.43 1.81
CA LYS A 103 -17.95 6.54 2.79
C LYS A 103 -17.41 6.24 4.20
N ALA A 104 -16.55 5.25 4.37
CA ALA A 104 -15.93 4.91 5.66
C ALA A 104 -14.64 5.69 5.98
N GLY A 105 -14.25 6.68 5.17
CA GLY A 105 -13.06 7.50 5.39
C GLY A 105 -11.76 6.95 4.76
N LYS A 106 -11.89 6.07 3.76
CA LYS A 106 -10.78 5.45 3.03
C LYS A 106 -9.71 6.45 2.56
N THR A 107 -10.11 7.48 1.83
CA THR A 107 -9.19 8.48 1.23
C THR A 107 -8.46 9.29 2.30
N SER A 108 -9.15 9.68 3.39
CA SER A 108 -8.54 10.37 4.53
C SER A 108 -7.48 9.50 5.19
N LEU A 109 -7.79 8.21 5.41
CA LEU A 109 -6.85 7.26 6.00
C LEU A 109 -5.60 7.07 5.14
N LEU A 110 -5.75 6.95 3.82
CA LEU A 110 -4.61 6.85 2.91
C LEU A 110 -3.70 8.08 2.97
N LYS A 111 -4.26 9.28 3.05
CA LYS A 111 -3.49 10.52 3.23
C LYS A 111 -2.73 10.54 4.57
N GLU A 112 -3.38 10.12 5.65
CA GLU A 112 -2.76 10.03 6.98
C GLU A 112 -1.60 9.01 6.98
N ILE A 113 -1.77 7.85 6.36
CA ILE A 113 -0.70 6.84 6.19
C ILE A 113 0.45 7.41 5.36
N ALA A 114 0.16 8.04 4.22
CA ALA A 114 1.16 8.61 3.33
C ALA A 114 2.02 9.67 4.04
N ASN A 115 1.37 10.61 4.74
CA ASN A 115 2.07 11.66 5.48
C ASN A 115 2.89 11.10 6.66
N ALA A 116 2.39 10.05 7.32
CA ALA A 116 3.13 9.38 8.39
C ALA A 116 4.39 8.68 7.86
N ILE A 117 4.28 7.96 6.74
CA ILE A 117 5.43 7.33 6.07
C ILE A 117 6.44 8.39 5.64
N ALA A 118 5.99 9.45 4.97
CA ALA A 118 6.86 10.55 4.53
C ALA A 118 7.61 11.22 5.68
N SER A 119 6.98 11.32 6.87
CA SER A 119 7.60 11.88 8.06
C SER A 119 8.59 10.93 8.74
N ASN A 120 8.24 9.66 8.87
CA ASN A 120 8.97 8.70 9.69
C ASN A 120 9.99 7.87 8.89
N LYS A 121 9.82 7.77 7.57
CA LYS A 121 10.70 7.02 6.65
C LYS A 121 10.91 7.80 5.35
N PRO A 122 11.52 9.00 5.43
CA PRO A 122 11.70 9.90 4.27
C PRO A 122 12.64 9.33 3.19
N GLU A 123 13.45 8.33 3.52
CA GLU A 123 14.34 7.63 2.58
C GLU A 123 13.60 6.65 1.67
N ALA A 124 12.38 6.22 2.02
CA ALA A 124 11.62 5.29 1.20
C ALA A 124 10.98 6.00 -0.01
N ASN A 125 10.98 5.31 -1.14
CA ASN A 125 10.29 5.79 -2.33
C ASN A 125 8.78 5.56 -2.19
N LEU A 126 8.03 6.61 -1.89
CA LEU A 126 6.59 6.56 -1.66
C LEU A 126 5.82 6.90 -2.93
N PHE A 127 5.01 5.96 -3.40
CA PHE A 127 4.09 6.10 -4.52
C PHE A 127 2.64 6.00 -4.05
N ILE A 128 1.77 6.82 -4.64
CA ILE A 128 0.32 6.69 -4.48
C ILE A 128 -0.28 6.39 -5.85
N LEU A 129 -0.86 5.20 -6.01
CA LEU A 129 -1.51 4.76 -7.25
C LEU A 129 -3.02 4.89 -7.13
N LEU A 130 -3.61 5.79 -7.92
CA LEU A 130 -5.05 6.02 -7.98
C LEU A 130 -5.61 5.46 -9.28
N VAL A 131 -6.48 4.46 -9.19
CA VAL A 131 -7.08 3.79 -10.35
C VAL A 131 -8.59 4.00 -10.37
N GLY A 132 -9.07 4.72 -11.37
CA GLY A 132 -10.49 5.00 -11.57
C GLY A 132 -11.09 5.91 -10.50
N GLU A 133 -10.29 6.69 -9.77
CA GLU A 133 -10.77 7.68 -8.81
C GLU A 133 -11.17 8.99 -9.52
N ARG A 134 -11.83 9.89 -8.80
CA ARG A 134 -12.31 11.16 -9.35
C ARG A 134 -11.17 12.16 -9.49
N PRO A 135 -11.18 13.03 -10.54
CA PRO A 135 -10.14 14.05 -10.72
C PRO A 135 -9.95 14.96 -9.51
N GLU A 136 -11.03 15.34 -8.81
CA GLU A 136 -10.98 16.16 -7.61
C GLU A 136 -10.30 15.43 -6.43
N GLU A 137 -10.46 14.10 -6.31
CA GLU A 137 -9.81 13.29 -5.28
C GLU A 137 -8.30 13.14 -5.58
N VAL A 138 -7.93 13.03 -6.85
CA VAL A 138 -6.53 13.05 -7.30
C VAL A 138 -5.85 14.35 -6.89
N THR A 139 -6.44 15.49 -7.26
CA THR A 139 -5.91 16.82 -6.92
C THR A 139 -5.80 17.04 -5.40
N ASP A 140 -6.76 16.54 -4.63
CA ASP A 140 -6.74 16.63 -3.17
C ASP A 140 -5.58 15.83 -2.56
N ILE A 141 -5.30 14.63 -3.08
CA ILE A 141 -4.17 13.82 -2.63
C ILE A 141 -2.84 14.47 -3.02
N GLU A 142 -2.67 14.91 -4.27
CA GLU A 142 -1.45 15.59 -4.74
C GLU A 142 -1.09 16.81 -3.90
N ARG A 143 -2.10 17.59 -3.48
CA ARG A 143 -1.90 18.76 -2.61
C ARG A 143 -1.68 18.44 -1.15
N SER A 144 -2.18 17.28 -0.69
CA SER A 144 -2.13 16.88 0.73
C SER A 144 -0.88 16.06 1.06
N VAL A 145 -0.21 15.46 0.07
CA VAL A 145 0.94 14.55 0.25
C VAL A 145 2.05 14.94 -0.73
N GLU A 146 2.74 16.05 -0.45
CA GLU A 146 3.79 16.59 -1.34
C GLU A 146 5.01 15.69 -1.50
N SER A 147 5.26 14.79 -0.53
CA SER A 147 6.44 13.91 -0.50
C SER A 147 6.25 12.61 -1.30
N ALA A 148 5.06 12.35 -1.83
CA ALA A 148 4.77 11.14 -2.61
C ALA A 148 4.69 11.43 -4.10
N GLU A 149 5.16 10.49 -4.92
CA GLU A 149 4.87 10.51 -6.35
C GLU A 149 3.46 9.94 -6.59
N VAL A 150 2.53 10.82 -6.99
CA VAL A 150 1.14 10.42 -7.30
C VAL A 150 1.04 10.01 -8.76
N VAL A 151 0.67 8.75 -8.97
CA VAL A 151 0.43 8.15 -10.29
C VAL A 151 -1.04 7.80 -10.39
N HIS A 152 -1.72 8.29 -11.40
CA HIS A 152 -3.17 8.15 -11.47
C HIS A 152 -3.69 7.81 -12.87
N SER A 153 -4.89 7.28 -12.89
CA SER A 153 -5.76 7.16 -14.06
C SER A 153 -7.20 7.31 -13.57
N THR A 154 -7.86 8.39 -13.98
CA THR A 154 -9.18 8.79 -13.50
C THR A 154 -10.31 7.97 -14.13
N PHE A 155 -11.49 7.98 -13.55
CA PHE A 155 -12.62 7.12 -13.95
C PHE A 155 -13.11 7.37 -15.39
N ASP A 156 -12.83 8.53 -15.97
CA ASP A 156 -13.18 8.93 -17.33
C ASP A 156 -12.19 8.43 -18.39
N GLU A 157 -11.06 7.84 -17.97
CA GLU A 157 -10.09 7.23 -18.87
C GLU A 157 -10.44 5.77 -19.21
N PRO A 158 -10.00 5.26 -20.37
CA PRO A 158 -10.28 3.89 -20.79
C PRO A 158 -9.58 2.87 -19.89
N PRO A 159 -10.17 1.66 -19.72
CA PRO A 159 -9.63 0.59 -18.88
C PRO A 159 -8.17 0.20 -19.20
N GLU A 160 -7.79 0.27 -20.47
CA GLU A 160 -6.43 -0.01 -20.95
C GLU A 160 -5.41 0.96 -20.35
N HIS A 161 -5.82 2.22 -20.10
CA HIS A 161 -4.97 3.22 -19.46
C HIS A 161 -4.76 2.88 -17.98
N HIS A 162 -5.80 2.47 -17.26
CA HIS A 162 -5.70 1.99 -15.87
C HIS A 162 -4.67 0.85 -15.74
N VAL A 163 -4.78 -0.13 -16.63
CA VAL A 163 -3.85 -1.28 -16.67
C VAL A 163 -2.42 -0.83 -16.97
N LYS A 164 -2.24 0.00 -17.99
CA LYS A 164 -0.92 0.49 -18.44
C LYS A 164 -0.20 1.26 -17.32
N VAL A 165 -0.91 2.15 -16.64
CA VAL A 165 -0.36 2.97 -15.55
C VAL A 165 0.06 2.10 -14.38
N ALA A 166 -0.78 1.16 -13.95
CA ALA A 166 -0.45 0.24 -12.86
C ALA A 166 0.76 -0.67 -13.22
N GLU A 167 0.79 -1.23 -14.43
CA GLU A 167 1.93 -2.05 -14.87
C GLU A 167 3.24 -1.25 -14.92
N LEU A 168 3.19 -0.01 -15.41
CA LEU A 168 4.39 0.83 -15.48
C LEU A 168 4.92 1.18 -14.08
N LEU A 169 4.04 1.52 -13.14
CA LEU A 169 4.43 1.77 -11.76
C LEU A 169 5.04 0.53 -11.11
N LEU A 170 4.44 -0.65 -11.30
CA LEU A 170 5.01 -1.89 -10.77
C LEU A 170 6.41 -2.16 -11.31
N GLU A 171 6.63 -1.96 -12.62
CA GLU A 171 7.96 -2.11 -13.20
C GLU A 171 8.95 -1.07 -12.66
N ARG A 172 8.51 0.18 -12.45
CA ARG A 172 9.29 1.22 -11.79
C ARG A 172 9.70 0.79 -10.37
N ALA A 173 8.74 0.32 -9.57
CA ALA A 173 8.99 -0.15 -8.21
C ALA A 173 9.99 -1.31 -8.18
N LYS A 174 9.85 -2.29 -9.06
CA LYS A 174 10.80 -3.40 -9.17
C LYS A 174 12.22 -2.94 -9.50
N ARG A 175 12.37 -1.92 -10.37
CA ARG A 175 13.70 -1.38 -10.72
C ARG A 175 14.40 -0.74 -9.53
N LEU A 176 13.65 -0.05 -8.67
CA LEU A 176 14.18 0.54 -7.45
C LEU A 176 14.58 -0.54 -6.43
N VAL A 177 13.75 -1.56 -6.25
CA VAL A 177 14.08 -2.69 -5.35
C VAL A 177 15.31 -3.48 -5.83
N GLU A 178 15.49 -3.64 -7.16
CA GLU A 178 16.69 -4.30 -7.74
C GLU A 178 18.01 -3.61 -7.38
N ILE A 179 17.97 -2.33 -7.02
CA ILE A 179 19.14 -1.55 -6.58
C ILE A 179 19.21 -1.37 -5.06
N GLY A 180 18.35 -2.07 -4.31
CA GLY A 180 18.36 -2.07 -2.84
C GLY A 180 17.51 -0.99 -2.18
N GLU A 181 16.65 -0.30 -2.92
CA GLU A 181 15.78 0.75 -2.39
C GLU A 181 14.52 0.18 -1.76
N ASP A 182 14.02 0.86 -0.72
CA ASP A 182 12.70 0.60 -0.15
C ASP A 182 11.63 1.35 -0.91
N VAL A 183 10.62 0.62 -1.36
CA VAL A 183 9.49 1.16 -2.13
C VAL A 183 8.19 0.87 -1.43
N ILE A 184 7.34 1.88 -1.29
CA ILE A 184 6.02 1.76 -0.69
C ILE A 184 4.98 2.27 -1.70
N ILE A 185 4.00 1.43 -2.03
CA ILE A 185 2.88 1.78 -2.90
C ILE A 185 1.60 1.78 -2.06
N LEU A 186 0.95 2.93 -1.96
CA LEU A 186 -0.42 3.06 -1.46
C LEU A 186 -1.35 3.06 -2.66
N MET A 187 -2.26 2.10 -2.75
CA MET A 187 -3.09 1.93 -3.94
C MET A 187 -4.58 2.10 -3.63
N ASP A 188 -5.25 2.93 -4.40
CA ASP A 188 -6.69 3.10 -4.40
C ASP A 188 -7.28 2.96 -5.81
N SER A 189 -7.89 1.85 -6.20
CA SER A 189 -8.13 0.61 -5.47
C SER A 189 -7.77 -0.64 -6.30
N ILE A 190 -7.44 -1.72 -5.62
CA ILE A 190 -7.20 -3.01 -6.27
C ILE A 190 -8.49 -3.54 -6.93
N THR A 191 -9.66 -3.23 -6.36
CA THR A 191 -10.96 -3.58 -6.91
C THR A 191 -11.17 -2.97 -8.29
N ARG A 192 -10.87 -1.69 -8.46
CA ARG A 192 -11.00 -1.01 -9.75
C ARG A 192 -9.96 -1.49 -10.77
N LEU A 193 -8.74 -1.79 -10.33
CA LEU A 193 -7.74 -2.40 -11.19
C LEU A 193 -8.20 -3.78 -11.70
N ALA A 194 -8.74 -4.63 -10.82
CA ALA A 194 -9.27 -5.94 -11.21
C ALA A 194 -10.44 -5.82 -12.19
N ARG A 195 -11.34 -4.85 -11.99
CA ARG A 195 -12.42 -4.53 -12.93
C ARG A 195 -11.89 -4.09 -14.30
N ALA A 196 -10.85 -3.25 -14.33
CA ALA A 196 -10.22 -2.81 -15.58
C ALA A 196 -9.64 -4.01 -16.35
N TYR A 197 -8.92 -4.90 -15.66
CA TYR A 197 -8.43 -6.13 -16.28
C TYR A 197 -9.55 -7.02 -16.81
N ASN A 198 -10.68 -7.10 -16.10
CA ASN A 198 -11.84 -7.89 -16.56
C ASN A 198 -12.46 -7.37 -17.87
N LEU A 199 -12.26 -6.08 -18.17
CA LEU A 199 -12.71 -5.47 -19.43
C LEU A 199 -11.67 -5.59 -20.55
N VAL A 200 -10.38 -5.62 -20.20
CA VAL A 200 -9.28 -5.54 -21.18
C VAL A 200 -8.84 -6.92 -21.69
N ILE A 201 -8.93 -7.95 -20.85
CA ILE A 201 -8.46 -9.28 -21.25
C ILE A 201 -9.47 -9.99 -22.18
N PRO A 202 -9.00 -10.84 -23.11
CA PRO A 202 -9.87 -11.69 -23.88
C PRO A 202 -10.62 -12.67 -22.94
N PRO A 203 -11.93 -12.90 -23.15
CA PRO A 203 -12.70 -13.82 -22.32
C PRO A 203 -12.12 -15.23 -22.32
N SER A 204 -11.96 -15.84 -21.14
CA SER A 204 -11.48 -17.23 -21.00
C SER A 204 -12.57 -18.28 -21.28
N GLY A 205 -13.82 -17.85 -21.42
CA GLY A 205 -14.99 -18.74 -21.51
C GLY A 205 -15.49 -19.28 -20.17
N ARG A 206 -14.88 -18.86 -19.06
CA ARG A 206 -15.31 -19.17 -17.69
C ARG A 206 -15.70 -17.89 -16.97
N THR A 207 -16.73 -17.96 -16.14
CA THR A 207 -17.22 -16.78 -15.41
C THR A 207 -17.47 -17.16 -13.96
N LEU A 208 -16.88 -16.40 -13.04
CA LEU A 208 -17.16 -16.44 -11.61
C LEU A 208 -18.40 -15.60 -11.28
N SER A 209 -18.83 -15.64 -10.02
CA SER A 209 -19.95 -14.83 -9.56
C SER A 209 -19.73 -13.34 -9.86
N GLY A 210 -20.79 -12.64 -10.26
CA GLY A 210 -20.73 -11.21 -10.59
C GLY A 210 -20.14 -10.87 -11.95
N GLY A 211 -19.93 -11.85 -12.85
CA GLY A 211 -19.41 -11.60 -14.21
C GLY A 211 -17.88 -11.45 -14.27
N LEU A 212 -17.18 -11.92 -13.25
CA LEU A 212 -15.72 -11.86 -13.19
C LEU A 212 -15.09 -13.05 -13.93
N ASP A 213 -14.20 -12.78 -14.88
CA ASP A 213 -13.40 -13.82 -15.53
C ASP A 213 -12.20 -14.20 -14.65
N PRO A 214 -11.98 -15.50 -14.32
CA PRO A 214 -10.83 -15.91 -13.50
C PRO A 214 -9.49 -15.45 -14.06
N ALA A 215 -9.33 -15.39 -15.38
CA ALA A 215 -8.08 -14.95 -16.01
C ALA A 215 -7.76 -13.48 -15.75
N SER A 216 -8.79 -12.64 -15.50
CA SER A 216 -8.62 -11.22 -15.20
C SER A 216 -7.89 -10.96 -13.89
N LEU A 217 -7.90 -11.92 -12.98
CA LEU A 217 -7.28 -11.80 -11.66
C LEU A 217 -5.77 -12.05 -11.64
N HIS A 218 -5.22 -12.72 -12.68
CA HIS A 218 -3.80 -13.09 -12.68
C HIS A 218 -2.85 -11.90 -12.55
N LYS A 219 -3.06 -10.87 -13.36
CA LYS A 219 -2.20 -9.68 -13.36
C LYS A 219 -2.35 -8.83 -12.07
N PRO A 220 -3.58 -8.52 -11.61
CA PRO A 220 -3.76 -7.83 -10.33
C PRO A 220 -3.19 -8.63 -9.14
N LYS A 221 -3.34 -9.96 -9.12
CA LYS A 221 -2.71 -10.81 -8.09
C LYS A 221 -1.18 -10.77 -8.17
N ALA A 222 -0.61 -10.78 -9.37
CA ALA A 222 0.83 -10.64 -9.58
C ALA A 222 1.34 -9.25 -9.15
N PHE A 223 0.54 -8.20 -9.37
CA PHE A 223 0.83 -6.85 -8.86
C PHE A 223 0.91 -6.86 -7.34
N PHE A 224 -0.15 -7.26 -6.68
CA PHE A 224 -0.22 -7.28 -5.21
C PHE A 224 0.76 -8.28 -4.60
N GLY A 225 0.93 -9.44 -5.22
CA GLY A 225 1.87 -10.50 -4.81
C GLY A 225 3.35 -10.14 -5.01
N ALA A 226 3.67 -9.05 -5.71
CA ALA A 226 5.03 -8.57 -5.85
C ALA A 226 5.60 -8.00 -4.54
N ALA A 227 4.73 -7.56 -3.61
CA ALA A 227 5.14 -7.04 -2.32
C ALA A 227 5.90 -8.09 -1.50
N ARG A 228 7.12 -7.75 -1.09
CA ARG A 228 8.04 -8.61 -0.33
C ARG A 228 9.18 -7.81 0.27
N ASN A 229 9.71 -8.28 1.38
CA ASN A 229 11.02 -7.90 1.88
C ASN A 229 12.10 -8.76 1.20
N ILE A 230 13.32 -8.24 1.02
CA ILE A 230 14.40 -8.88 0.26
C ILE A 230 15.62 -9.12 1.16
N GLU A 231 16.17 -10.34 1.12
CA GLU A 231 17.33 -10.73 1.93
C GLU A 231 18.58 -9.87 1.67
N ALA A 232 18.80 -9.46 0.42
CA ALA A 232 19.96 -8.66 0.03
C ALA A 232 19.78 -7.14 0.24
N GLY A 233 18.68 -6.72 0.82
CA GLY A 233 18.29 -5.32 1.00
C GLY A 233 17.26 -4.83 -0.02
N GLY A 234 16.58 -3.76 0.33
CA GLY A 234 15.43 -3.24 -0.39
C GLY A 234 14.14 -4.00 -0.10
N SER A 235 13.03 -3.34 -0.32
CA SER A 235 11.71 -3.94 -0.11
C SER A 235 10.65 -3.34 -1.03
N LEU A 236 9.58 -4.10 -1.30
CA LEU A 236 8.37 -3.59 -1.91
C LEU A 236 7.19 -3.82 -0.97
N THR A 237 6.66 -2.73 -0.43
CA THR A 237 5.45 -2.72 0.40
C THR A 237 4.27 -2.25 -0.45
N ILE A 238 3.15 -2.97 -0.40
CA ILE A 238 1.92 -2.56 -1.10
C ILE A 238 0.76 -2.59 -0.11
N LEU A 239 0.15 -1.42 0.12
CA LEU A 239 -1.09 -1.27 0.87
C LEU A 239 -2.20 -0.88 -0.13
N ALA A 240 -3.10 -1.80 -0.41
CA ALA A 240 -4.14 -1.61 -1.40
C ALA A 240 -5.53 -1.56 -0.76
N THR A 241 -6.35 -0.60 -1.18
CA THR A 241 -7.76 -0.57 -0.76
C THR A 241 -8.56 -1.60 -1.55
N ALA A 242 -9.43 -2.33 -0.85
CA ALA A 242 -10.41 -3.23 -1.43
C ALA A 242 -11.82 -2.74 -1.07
N LEU A 243 -12.68 -2.59 -2.07
CA LEU A 243 -14.05 -2.11 -1.89
C LEU A 243 -14.96 -3.29 -1.52
N VAL A 244 -15.74 -3.11 -0.47
CA VAL A 244 -16.76 -4.06 -0.01
C VAL A 244 -18.10 -3.34 0.24
N GLU A 245 -19.18 -4.10 0.39
CA GLU A 245 -20.53 -3.54 0.65
C GLU A 245 -20.98 -2.50 -0.40
N THR A 246 -20.51 -2.65 -1.64
CA THR A 246 -20.89 -1.75 -2.75
C THR A 246 -22.22 -2.15 -3.40
N GLY A 247 -22.77 -3.30 -3.03
CA GLY A 247 -23.90 -3.94 -3.71
C GLY A 247 -23.50 -4.70 -4.98
N SER A 248 -22.21 -4.73 -5.32
CA SER A 248 -21.69 -5.45 -6.49
C SER A 248 -21.13 -6.81 -6.10
N ARG A 249 -21.74 -7.89 -6.60
CA ARG A 249 -21.22 -9.25 -6.41
C ARG A 249 -19.80 -9.44 -6.98
N MET A 250 -19.44 -8.65 -8.00
CA MET A 250 -18.07 -8.66 -8.54
C MET A 250 -17.06 -8.16 -7.53
N ASP A 251 -17.37 -7.09 -6.79
CA ASP A 251 -16.46 -6.53 -5.77
C ASP A 251 -16.26 -7.50 -4.61
N ASP A 252 -17.35 -8.13 -4.15
CA ASP A 252 -17.27 -9.15 -3.11
C ASP A 252 -16.37 -10.32 -3.55
N MET A 253 -16.52 -10.77 -4.81
CA MET A 253 -15.70 -11.84 -5.36
C MET A 253 -14.22 -11.41 -5.49
N ILE A 254 -13.95 -10.19 -5.95
CA ILE A 254 -12.60 -9.64 -6.01
C ILE A 254 -11.98 -9.61 -4.62
N TYR A 255 -12.68 -9.10 -3.62
CA TYR A 255 -12.18 -9.06 -2.24
C TYR A 255 -11.81 -10.47 -1.73
N GLU A 256 -12.69 -11.46 -1.87
CA GLU A 256 -12.41 -12.83 -1.43
C GLU A 256 -11.18 -13.44 -2.13
N GLU A 257 -10.96 -13.12 -3.40
CA GLU A 257 -9.81 -13.59 -4.17
C GLU A 257 -8.47 -12.94 -3.74
N PHE A 258 -8.51 -11.72 -3.19
CA PHE A 258 -7.32 -11.02 -2.68
C PHE A 258 -7.04 -11.26 -1.20
N LYS A 259 -8.06 -11.54 -0.39
CA LYS A 259 -7.97 -11.81 1.04
C LYS A 259 -6.92 -12.89 1.37
N GLY A 260 -6.88 -13.98 0.61
CA GLY A 260 -5.90 -15.05 0.77
C GLY A 260 -4.47 -14.69 0.34
N THR A 261 -4.30 -13.61 -0.43
CA THR A 261 -2.98 -13.16 -0.96
C THR A 261 -2.27 -12.20 0.00
N GLY A 262 -3.04 -11.42 0.75
CA GLY A 262 -2.53 -10.48 1.75
C GLY A 262 -1.96 -11.14 3.01
N ASN A 263 -1.09 -10.41 3.71
CA ASN A 263 -0.58 -10.79 5.04
C ASN A 263 -0.89 -9.72 6.11
N MET A 264 -1.74 -8.74 5.80
CA MET A 264 -2.29 -7.74 6.71
C MET A 264 -3.66 -7.32 6.19
N GLU A 265 -4.64 -7.20 7.07
CA GLU A 265 -5.96 -6.67 6.75
C GLU A 265 -6.36 -5.61 7.78
N LEU A 266 -6.69 -4.41 7.30
CA LEU A 266 -7.31 -3.35 8.07
C LEU A 266 -8.76 -3.18 7.59
N HIS A 267 -9.71 -3.38 8.45
CA HIS A 267 -11.13 -3.25 8.13
C HIS A 267 -11.67 -1.90 8.59
N LEU A 268 -12.32 -1.17 7.69
CA LEU A 268 -13.16 -0.03 8.05
C LEU A 268 -14.60 -0.51 8.21
N ASP A 269 -15.30 0.05 9.20
CA ASP A 269 -16.68 -0.30 9.54
C ASP A 269 -17.65 0.83 9.19
N ARG A 270 -18.70 0.46 8.45
CA ARG A 270 -19.74 1.40 8.03
C ARG A 270 -20.57 1.94 9.20
N LYS A 271 -20.88 1.10 10.19
CA LYS A 271 -21.69 1.49 11.35
C LYS A 271 -20.96 2.53 12.21
N LEU A 272 -19.63 2.39 12.37
CA LEU A 272 -18.82 3.40 13.04
C LEU A 272 -18.89 4.74 12.31
N SER A 273 -18.74 4.74 10.98
CA SER A 273 -18.76 5.97 10.19
C SER A 273 -20.16 6.63 10.17
N GLU A 274 -21.23 5.86 10.14
CA GLU A 274 -22.60 6.35 10.25
C GLU A 274 -22.88 7.01 11.62
N ARG A 275 -22.27 6.47 12.68
CA ARG A 275 -22.29 7.06 14.04
C ARG A 275 -21.29 8.20 14.23
N ARG A 276 -20.54 8.60 13.18
CA ARG A 276 -19.51 9.64 13.25
C ARG A 276 -18.36 9.31 14.22
N ILE A 277 -18.08 8.04 14.42
CA ILE A 277 -16.94 7.57 15.20
C ILE A 277 -15.77 7.38 14.22
N PHE A 278 -14.74 8.23 14.35
CA PHE A 278 -13.55 8.20 13.51
C PHE A 278 -12.26 8.10 14.36
N PRO A 279 -11.25 7.35 13.85
CA PRO A 279 -11.27 6.55 12.63
C PRO A 279 -12.25 5.38 12.73
N ALA A 280 -12.93 5.10 11.62
CA ALA A 280 -13.95 4.03 11.57
C ALA A 280 -13.28 2.64 11.38
N ILE A 281 -12.24 2.34 12.17
CA ILE A 281 -11.48 1.09 12.11
C ILE A 281 -12.18 0.03 12.97
N ASP A 282 -12.49 -1.12 12.36
CA ASP A 282 -12.92 -2.32 13.08
C ASP A 282 -11.68 -3.00 13.66
N ILE A 283 -11.44 -2.78 14.94
CA ILE A 283 -10.26 -3.28 15.65
C ILE A 283 -10.29 -4.81 15.76
N GLY A 284 -11.47 -5.40 15.91
CA GLY A 284 -11.63 -6.84 16.08
C GLY A 284 -11.32 -7.64 14.82
N ARG A 285 -11.64 -7.10 13.65
CA ARG A 285 -11.41 -7.76 12.34
C ARG A 285 -10.06 -7.44 11.72
N SER A 286 -9.34 -6.46 12.25
CA SER A 286 -8.07 -6.01 11.71
C SER A 286 -6.90 -6.75 12.32
N SER A 287 -5.94 -7.19 11.51
CA SER A 287 -4.77 -7.94 11.98
C SER A 287 -3.63 -7.96 10.98
N THR A 288 -2.41 -8.23 11.47
CA THR A 288 -1.22 -8.52 10.67
C THR A 288 -0.74 -9.94 10.97
N ARG A 289 -0.44 -10.71 9.92
CA ARG A 289 0.18 -12.05 10.08
C ARG A 289 1.64 -11.88 10.46
N LYS A 290 2.12 -12.73 11.39
CA LYS A 290 3.50 -12.67 11.88
C LYS A 290 3.85 -11.32 12.54
N GLU A 291 2.87 -10.72 13.22
CA GLU A 291 3.07 -9.46 13.94
C GLU A 291 4.18 -9.54 15.00
N GLU A 292 4.46 -10.75 15.52
CA GLU A 292 5.56 -11.01 16.44
C GLU A 292 6.95 -10.68 15.90
N LEU A 293 7.09 -10.53 14.57
CA LEU A 293 8.33 -10.09 13.93
C LEU A 293 8.47 -8.56 13.90
N LEU A 294 7.36 -7.83 14.10
CA LEU A 294 7.28 -6.37 13.93
C LEU A 294 7.17 -5.61 15.25
N ILE A 295 6.75 -6.29 16.33
CA ILE A 295 6.50 -5.68 17.63
C ILE A 295 7.27 -6.41 18.74
N THR A 296 7.54 -5.70 19.82
CA THR A 296 8.24 -6.28 20.96
C THR A 296 7.34 -7.29 21.69
N LYS A 297 7.96 -8.22 22.42
CA LYS A 297 7.21 -9.21 23.23
C LYS A 297 6.25 -8.55 24.23
N ALA A 298 6.65 -7.45 24.85
CA ALA A 298 5.82 -6.73 25.81
C ALA A 298 4.59 -6.07 25.15
N GLU A 299 4.75 -5.52 23.95
CA GLU A 299 3.64 -5.02 23.13
C GLU A 299 2.71 -6.14 22.71
N LEU A 300 3.26 -7.27 22.26
CA LEU A 300 2.50 -8.45 21.84
C LEU A 300 1.63 -9.01 22.97
N ASP A 301 2.20 -9.21 24.16
CA ASP A 301 1.48 -9.70 25.34
C ASP A 301 0.32 -8.75 25.71
N SER A 302 0.56 -7.42 25.64
CA SER A 302 -0.46 -6.41 25.92
C SER A 302 -1.59 -6.41 24.88
N LEU A 303 -1.24 -6.59 23.59
CA LEU A 303 -2.22 -6.70 22.51
C LEU A 303 -3.06 -7.96 22.58
N TRP A 304 -2.48 -9.09 22.95
CA TRP A 304 -3.23 -10.34 23.13
C TRP A 304 -4.23 -10.24 24.29
N GLN A 305 -3.83 -9.63 25.42
CA GLN A 305 -4.76 -9.34 26.50
C GLN A 305 -5.91 -8.44 26.04
N LEU A 306 -5.59 -7.42 25.25
CA LEU A 306 -6.57 -6.51 24.67
C LEU A 306 -7.53 -7.26 23.72
N ARG A 307 -7.00 -8.11 22.83
CA ARG A 307 -7.80 -8.89 21.87
C ARG A 307 -8.77 -9.88 22.54
N ASN A 308 -8.39 -10.44 23.67
CA ASN A 308 -9.30 -11.30 24.45
C ASN A 308 -10.54 -10.54 24.97
N LEU A 309 -10.50 -9.21 24.97
CA LEU A 309 -11.64 -8.35 25.34
C LEU A 309 -12.45 -7.90 24.13
N PHE A 310 -12.00 -8.21 22.91
CA PHE A 310 -12.72 -7.84 21.69
C PHE A 310 -14.05 -8.57 21.65
N THR A 311 -15.09 -7.80 21.80
CA THR A 311 -16.46 -8.21 21.49
C THR A 311 -16.82 -7.56 20.16
N ASP A 312 -17.66 -8.22 19.35
CA ASP A 312 -18.16 -7.71 18.06
C ASP A 312 -19.01 -6.44 18.18
N SER A 313 -18.67 -5.54 19.10
CA SER A 313 -19.47 -4.35 19.36
C SER A 313 -18.72 -3.09 18.93
N THR A 314 -19.43 -2.25 18.17
CA THR A 314 -19.03 -0.87 17.88
C THR A 314 -18.70 -0.08 19.16
N ASP A 315 -19.28 -0.47 20.28
CA ASP A 315 -19.04 0.12 21.59
C ASP A 315 -17.64 -0.17 22.13
N PHE A 316 -17.04 -1.31 21.76
CA PHE A 316 -15.65 -1.60 22.11
C PHE A 316 -14.69 -0.63 21.41
N THR A 317 -14.82 -0.46 20.09
CA THR A 317 -13.99 0.49 19.34
C THR A 317 -14.12 1.92 19.85
N GLU A 318 -15.33 2.35 20.20
CA GLU A 318 -15.54 3.68 20.77
C GLU A 318 -14.83 3.84 22.13
N ARG A 319 -14.94 2.86 23.01
CA ARG A 319 -14.24 2.87 24.32
C ARG A 319 -12.73 2.84 24.15
N PHE A 320 -12.23 2.04 23.21
CA PHE A 320 -10.81 1.98 22.86
C PHE A 320 -10.28 3.34 22.42
N ILE A 321 -10.94 3.98 21.46
CA ILE A 321 -10.57 5.34 20.97
C ILE A 321 -10.62 6.35 22.14
N ARG A 322 -11.63 6.30 22.98
CA ARG A 322 -11.76 7.17 24.15
C ARG A 322 -10.60 7.00 25.14
N LYS A 323 -10.13 5.77 25.34
CA LYS A 323 -8.99 5.45 26.18
C LYS A 323 -7.68 5.89 25.52
N LEU A 324 -7.51 5.65 24.22
CA LEU A 324 -6.35 6.09 23.44
C LEU A 324 -6.17 7.62 23.48
N LYS A 325 -7.27 8.38 23.46
CA LYS A 325 -7.27 9.85 23.60
C LYS A 325 -6.66 10.38 24.90
N ARG A 326 -6.55 9.53 25.93
CA ARG A 326 -5.99 9.91 27.24
C ARG A 326 -4.47 9.67 27.31
N SER A 327 -3.86 9.14 26.27
CA SER A 327 -2.43 8.89 26.18
C SER A 327 -1.78 9.81 25.13
N LYS A 328 -0.56 10.26 25.38
CA LYS A 328 0.19 11.12 24.46
C LYS A 328 0.75 10.37 23.25
N ASN A 329 1.09 9.09 23.45
CA ASN A 329 1.66 8.21 22.43
C ASN A 329 1.30 6.75 22.72
N ASN A 330 1.64 5.85 21.81
CA ASN A 330 1.34 4.43 21.94
C ASN A 330 2.14 3.76 23.07
N GLU A 331 3.35 4.20 23.37
CA GLU A 331 4.14 3.69 24.50
C GLU A 331 3.42 3.96 25.84
N GLU A 332 2.92 5.19 26.05
CA GLU A 332 2.14 5.52 27.24
C GLU A 332 0.82 4.71 27.30
N PHE A 333 0.18 4.52 26.14
CA PHE A 333 -1.03 3.72 26.05
C PHE A 333 -0.80 2.27 26.48
N PHE A 334 0.30 1.63 26.03
CA PHE A 334 0.69 0.30 26.47
C PHE A 334 0.93 0.21 27.99
N LYS A 335 1.65 1.19 28.55
CA LYS A 335 1.86 1.27 30.02
C LYS A 335 0.54 1.37 30.79
N GLN A 336 -0.42 2.13 30.26
CA GLN A 336 -1.75 2.24 30.86
C GLN A 336 -2.55 0.92 30.74
N LEU A 337 -2.42 0.20 29.62
CA LEU A 337 -3.04 -1.11 29.42
C LEU A 337 -2.48 -2.15 30.41
N GLN A 338 -1.17 -2.22 30.57
CA GLN A 338 -0.50 -3.14 31.50
C GLN A 338 -0.97 -2.93 32.95
N LYS A 339 -1.00 -1.68 33.41
CA LYS A 339 -1.52 -1.34 34.73
C LYS A 339 -2.99 -1.75 34.91
N ALA A 340 -3.82 -1.47 33.90
CA ALA A 340 -5.23 -1.84 33.93
C ALA A 340 -5.43 -3.36 33.95
N ALA A 341 -4.58 -4.12 33.27
CA ALA A 341 -4.61 -5.57 33.27
C ALA A 341 -4.23 -6.16 34.67
N GLU A 342 -3.19 -5.61 35.30
CA GLU A 342 -2.80 -6.01 36.67
C GLU A 342 -3.90 -5.67 37.68
N GLU A 343 -4.54 -4.53 37.58
CA GLU A 343 -5.67 -4.14 38.41
C GLU A 343 -6.90 -5.01 38.17
N SER A 344 -7.19 -5.34 36.90
CA SER A 344 -8.29 -6.23 36.53
C SER A 344 -8.15 -7.61 37.18
N THR A 345 -6.95 -8.16 37.16
CA THR A 345 -6.65 -9.46 37.78
C THR A 345 -6.90 -9.43 39.30
N LYS A 346 -6.67 -8.29 39.95
CA LYS A 346 -6.85 -8.13 41.42
C LYS A 346 -8.28 -7.76 41.81
N THR A 347 -8.99 -7.01 40.99
CA THR A 347 -10.27 -6.38 41.37
C THR A 347 -11.48 -6.82 40.54
N GLY A 348 -11.26 -7.58 39.45
CA GLY A 348 -12.31 -7.95 38.48
C GLY A 348 -12.88 -6.79 37.65
N ARG A 349 -12.26 -5.62 37.68
CA ARG A 349 -12.70 -4.48 36.87
C ARG A 349 -12.28 -4.64 35.40
N PRO A 350 -13.09 -4.18 34.42
CA PRO A 350 -12.73 -4.29 33.00
C PRO A 350 -11.50 -3.44 32.66
N ILE A 351 -10.66 -3.95 31.76
CA ILE A 351 -9.43 -3.28 31.29
C ILE A 351 -9.76 -2.07 30.40
N ILE A 352 -10.87 -2.11 29.64
CA ILE A 352 -11.36 -1.06 28.73
C ILE A 352 -12.82 -0.73 29.01
#